data_6685e7f4363e6562a65f909bbfa8fc88
#
_entry.id   6685e7f4363e6562a65f909bbfa8fc88
#
_cell.length_a   1.000
_cell.length_b   1.000
_cell.length_c   1.000
_cell.angle_alpha   90.00
_cell.angle_beta   90.00
_cell.angle_gamma   90.00
#
_symmetry.space_group_name_H-M   'P 1'
#
loop_
_entity.id
_entity.type
_entity.pdbx_description
1 polymer ?
#
loop_
_entity_poly.entity_id
_entity_poly.type
_entity_poly.pdbx_seq_one_letter_code
_entity_poly.pdbx_strand_id
1 'polypeptide(L)'
;MILQESLANEGAGTVSTTPEASSLRPSLEPFALGVCSWSLQVKSVAELKGFLDQLGVDVVQIACGDPHHASWDEEDDLPRVAKQAGFRMTGAMLGFPGEDYTTPQTIQKTGGFGDPALRAERIERLKWALDRTVELGLTDLMLHAGFLPELDDPGRSGLLDTLALAGDLARAKGITLAFETGQETAQLLRRTLDDLKSPNLKINFDPANMLLYDMGDPIEAVKLLGPDIRSVHVKDARRPKTKGTWGEEVPLGEGEVNIEKFVQTLKSVGHQGPLVVEREVGDQQERLRDVAKGLELLRRILAG
;
A
#
# COMPACT_ATOMS: atom_id res chain seq x y z
N MET A 1 -78.24 -5.76 -12.41
CA MET A 1 -78.16 -7.13 -12.88
C MET A 1 -76.68 -7.36 -13.12
N ILE A 2 -76.01 -7.90 -12.09
CA ILE A 2 -75.28 -9.18 -12.09
C ILE A 2 -74.14 -9.16 -13.11
N LEU A 3 -72.84 -9.35 -12.80
CA LEU A 3 -72.20 -10.21 -11.83
C LEU A 3 -70.77 -9.63 -11.54
N GLN A 4 -70.31 -9.77 -10.32
CA GLN A 4 -68.94 -9.84 -9.91
C GLN A 4 -68.31 -11.08 -10.56
N GLU A 5 -67.02 -10.97 -10.93
CA GLU A 5 -66.10 -12.07 -10.69
C GLU A 5 -64.68 -11.53 -10.39
N SER A 6 -64.25 -11.95 -9.27
CA SER A 6 -62.95 -11.90 -8.67
C SER A 6 -62.00 -12.80 -9.42
N LEU A 7 -60.76 -12.38 -9.66
CA LEU A 7 -59.62 -13.27 -9.66
C LEU A 7 -58.44 -12.59 -8.96
N ALA A 8 -58.15 -13.17 -7.85
CA ALA A 8 -56.94 -12.93 -7.08
C ALA A 8 -55.74 -13.60 -7.78
N ASN A 9 -54.65 -12.94 -7.68
CA ASN A 9 -53.46 -13.50 -7.03
C ASN A 9 -52.32 -14.04 -7.91
N GLU A 10 -51.17 -13.77 -7.32
CA GLU A 10 -49.87 -14.48 -7.33
C GLU A 10 -48.87 -14.08 -8.40
N GLY A 11 -47.87 -13.45 -7.88
CA GLY A 11 -46.60 -13.16 -8.53
C GLY A 11 -45.61 -12.46 -7.59
N ALA A 12 -45.38 -13.08 -6.44
CA ALA A 12 -44.25 -12.67 -5.60
C ALA A 12 -42.95 -12.96 -6.37
N GLY A 13 -42.45 -11.94 -7.04
CA GLY A 13 -41.12 -11.98 -7.63
C GLY A 13 -40.10 -12.03 -6.50
N THR A 14 -39.46 -13.17 -6.33
CA THR A 14 -38.30 -13.38 -5.52
C THR A 14 -37.22 -12.42 -6.03
N VAL A 15 -36.89 -11.42 -5.20
CA VAL A 15 -35.70 -10.61 -5.33
C VAL A 15 -34.52 -11.58 -5.17
N SER A 16 -33.89 -11.89 -6.29
CA SER A 16 -32.60 -12.58 -6.31
C SER A 16 -31.61 -11.67 -5.65
N THR A 17 -31.30 -11.94 -4.39
CA THR A 17 -30.13 -11.41 -3.72
C THR A 17 -28.92 -11.97 -4.44
N THR A 18 -28.23 -11.14 -5.22
CA THR A 18 -26.88 -11.41 -5.66
C THR A 18 -26.07 -11.81 -4.42
N PRO A 19 -25.34 -12.94 -4.44
CA PRO A 19 -24.49 -13.29 -3.32
C PRO A 19 -23.47 -12.16 -3.16
N GLU A 20 -23.43 -11.58 -1.97
CA GLU A 20 -22.33 -10.74 -1.53
C GLU A 20 -21.03 -11.43 -1.92
N ALA A 21 -20.16 -10.70 -2.59
CA ALA A 21 -18.79 -11.11 -2.85
C ALA A 21 -18.05 -11.13 -1.49
N SER A 22 -18.40 -12.09 -0.66
CA SER A 22 -17.74 -12.40 0.60
C SER A 22 -16.36 -12.92 0.28
N SER A 23 -15.40 -12.01 0.43
CA SER A 23 -13.99 -12.20 0.75
C SER A 23 -13.38 -13.57 0.40
N LEU A 24 -12.78 -13.65 -0.78
CA LEU A 24 -11.80 -14.69 -1.15
C LEU A 24 -10.41 -14.45 -0.49
N ARG A 25 -10.35 -13.66 0.57
CA ARG A 25 -9.10 -13.53 1.34
C ARG A 25 -9.01 -14.69 2.31
N PRO A 26 -7.91 -15.47 2.29
CA PRO A 26 -7.54 -16.19 3.49
C PRO A 26 -7.40 -15.11 4.58
N SER A 27 -8.19 -15.25 5.65
CA SER A 27 -8.11 -14.36 6.80
C SER A 27 -6.68 -14.43 7.34
N LEU A 28 -5.92 -13.34 7.15
CA LEU A 28 -4.63 -13.21 7.79
C LEU A 28 -4.88 -13.03 9.29
N GLU A 29 -4.07 -13.67 10.09
CA GLU A 29 -4.05 -13.40 11.51
C GLU A 29 -3.66 -11.93 11.75
N PRO A 30 -4.23 -11.28 12.76
CA PRO A 30 -3.80 -9.93 13.12
C PRO A 30 -2.29 -9.86 13.30
N PHE A 31 -1.66 -8.85 12.69
CA PHE A 31 -0.21 -8.68 12.70
C PHE A 31 0.60 -9.84 12.10
N ALA A 32 0.02 -10.59 11.14
CA ALA A 32 0.79 -11.55 10.37
C ALA A 32 2.04 -10.88 9.77
N LEU A 33 3.20 -11.55 9.90
CA LEU A 33 4.46 -11.00 9.42
C LEU A 33 4.67 -11.33 7.95
N GLY A 34 5.03 -10.32 7.17
CA GLY A 34 5.29 -10.44 5.76
C GLY A 34 6.50 -9.62 5.31
N VAL A 35 6.76 -9.62 4.01
CA VAL A 35 7.84 -8.87 3.39
C VAL A 35 7.41 -8.29 2.04
N CYS A 36 7.98 -7.17 1.65
CA CYS A 36 7.82 -6.60 0.31
C CYS A 36 8.67 -7.36 -0.71
N SER A 37 8.09 -7.77 -1.84
CA SER A 37 8.81 -8.54 -2.86
C SER A 37 10.01 -7.78 -3.43
N TRP A 38 9.91 -6.46 -3.59
CA TRP A 38 11.01 -5.60 -4.07
C TRP A 38 12.16 -5.48 -3.07
N SER A 39 11.90 -5.62 -1.77
CA SER A 39 12.97 -5.70 -0.77
C SER A 39 13.90 -6.89 -0.98
N LEU A 40 13.40 -7.96 -1.58
CA LEU A 40 14.16 -9.19 -1.85
C LEU A 40 14.86 -9.17 -3.21
N GLN A 41 14.66 -8.14 -4.03
CA GLN A 41 15.26 -7.99 -5.38
C GLN A 41 15.11 -9.24 -6.24
N VAL A 42 13.96 -9.87 -6.18
CA VAL A 42 13.69 -11.15 -6.87
C VAL A 42 13.55 -10.98 -8.38
N LYS A 43 13.80 -12.05 -9.11
CA LYS A 43 13.71 -12.13 -10.58
C LYS A 43 12.66 -13.13 -11.06
N SER A 44 12.02 -13.84 -10.14
CA SER A 44 10.95 -14.80 -10.45
C SER A 44 10.13 -15.14 -9.23
N VAL A 45 8.92 -15.67 -9.45
CA VAL A 45 8.06 -16.19 -8.38
C VAL A 45 8.72 -17.34 -7.62
N ALA A 46 9.49 -18.19 -8.32
CA ALA A 46 10.20 -19.30 -7.69
C ALA A 46 11.28 -18.80 -6.72
N GLU A 47 12.03 -17.76 -7.11
CA GLU A 47 13.03 -17.13 -6.24
C GLU A 47 12.36 -16.46 -5.04
N LEU A 48 11.26 -15.72 -5.25
CA LEU A 48 10.47 -15.14 -4.19
C LEU A 48 10.03 -16.21 -3.18
N LYS A 49 9.46 -17.31 -3.66
CA LYS A 49 9.04 -18.42 -2.79
C LYS A 49 10.20 -19.00 -1.97
N GLY A 50 11.37 -19.18 -2.61
CA GLY A 50 12.58 -19.67 -1.93
C GLY A 50 13.02 -18.75 -0.77
N PHE A 51 12.98 -17.43 -0.99
CA PHE A 51 13.33 -16.47 0.07
C PHE A 51 12.26 -16.40 1.16
N LEU A 52 10.99 -16.48 0.83
CA LEU A 52 9.93 -16.55 1.84
C LEU A 52 10.09 -17.78 2.74
N ASP A 53 10.41 -18.93 2.16
CA ASP A 53 10.71 -20.16 2.91
C ASP A 53 11.93 -20.01 3.83
N GLN A 54 13.01 -19.40 3.31
CA GLN A 54 14.21 -19.10 4.09
C GLN A 54 13.94 -18.16 5.26
N LEU A 55 13.06 -17.16 5.09
CA LEU A 55 12.69 -16.19 6.11
C LEU A 55 11.65 -16.73 7.09
N GLY A 56 11.04 -17.88 6.79
CA GLY A 56 9.99 -18.48 7.61
C GLY A 56 8.71 -17.65 7.66
N VAL A 57 8.33 -17.04 6.52
CA VAL A 57 7.09 -16.30 6.32
C VAL A 57 6.43 -16.74 5.01
N ASP A 58 5.12 -16.57 4.91
CA ASP A 58 4.35 -16.88 3.71
C ASP A 58 3.49 -15.68 3.24
N VAL A 59 3.64 -14.54 3.91
CA VAL A 59 2.91 -13.30 3.62
C VAL A 59 3.81 -12.36 2.82
N VAL A 60 3.28 -11.84 1.71
CA VAL A 60 4.02 -10.93 0.83
C VAL A 60 3.13 -9.82 0.29
N GLN A 61 3.66 -8.61 0.20
CA GLN A 61 3.13 -7.56 -0.65
C GLN A 61 3.91 -7.59 -1.96
N ILE A 62 3.21 -7.64 -3.10
CA ILE A 62 3.85 -7.91 -4.38
C ILE A 62 4.04 -6.62 -5.18
N ALA A 63 5.21 -6.43 -5.79
CA ALA A 63 5.42 -5.37 -6.76
C ALA A 63 4.47 -5.55 -7.95
N CYS A 64 4.03 -4.46 -8.54
CA CYS A 64 3.15 -4.42 -9.69
C CYS A 64 3.71 -3.42 -10.71
N GLY A 65 4.66 -3.88 -11.54
CA GLY A 65 5.28 -3.06 -12.57
C GLY A 65 6.23 -1.99 -12.03
N ASP A 66 7.01 -2.32 -11.02
CA ASP A 66 8.03 -1.42 -10.48
C ASP A 66 9.19 -1.26 -11.47
N PRO A 67 9.41 -0.05 -12.02
CA PRO A 67 10.46 0.18 -13.01
C PRO A 67 11.88 0.10 -12.44
N HIS A 68 12.04 0.15 -11.12
CA HIS A 68 13.35 0.07 -10.44
C HIS A 68 13.81 -1.37 -10.18
N HIS A 69 12.93 -2.34 -10.34
CA HIS A 69 13.21 -3.76 -10.15
C HIS A 69 13.05 -4.53 -11.46
N ALA A 70 13.48 -5.79 -11.47
CA ALA A 70 13.25 -6.63 -12.63
C ALA A 70 11.74 -6.74 -12.90
N SER A 71 11.33 -6.54 -14.16
CA SER A 71 9.91 -6.49 -14.55
C SER A 71 9.25 -7.88 -14.62
N TRP A 72 9.76 -8.87 -13.86
CA TRP A 72 9.17 -10.19 -13.75
C TRP A 72 7.69 -10.17 -13.34
N ASP A 73 7.30 -9.13 -12.61
CA ASP A 73 5.93 -8.88 -12.15
C ASP A 73 5.00 -8.35 -13.27
N GLU A 74 5.55 -8.00 -14.44
CA GLU A 74 4.78 -7.61 -15.63
C GLU A 74 4.49 -8.80 -16.56
N GLU A 75 5.09 -9.97 -16.32
CA GLU A 75 4.86 -11.15 -17.16
C GLU A 75 3.40 -11.60 -17.11
N ASP A 76 2.85 -11.96 -18.28
CA ASP A 76 1.43 -12.31 -18.43
C ASP A 76 0.99 -13.47 -17.53
N ASP A 77 1.90 -14.39 -17.22
CA ASP A 77 1.57 -15.58 -16.46
C ASP A 77 1.81 -15.44 -14.94
N LEU A 78 2.33 -14.29 -14.49
CA LEU A 78 2.56 -14.01 -13.07
C LEU A 78 1.32 -14.30 -12.19
N PRO A 79 0.09 -13.86 -12.51
CA PRO A 79 -1.08 -14.13 -11.66
C PRO A 79 -1.32 -15.63 -11.48
N ARG A 80 -1.11 -16.42 -12.51
CA ARG A 80 -1.26 -17.89 -12.44
C ARG A 80 -0.18 -18.52 -11.58
N VAL A 81 1.09 -18.15 -11.82
CA VAL A 81 2.24 -18.73 -11.12
C VAL A 81 2.22 -18.34 -9.64
N ALA A 82 1.89 -17.08 -9.32
CA ALA A 82 1.78 -16.61 -7.95
C ALA A 82 0.72 -17.37 -7.15
N LYS A 83 -0.46 -17.62 -7.76
CA LYS A 83 -1.52 -18.44 -7.14
C LYS A 83 -1.09 -19.89 -6.86
N GLN A 84 -0.20 -20.46 -7.70
CA GLN A 84 0.29 -21.82 -7.53
C GLN A 84 1.45 -21.94 -6.53
N ALA A 85 2.14 -20.83 -6.25
CA ALA A 85 3.34 -20.84 -5.40
C ALA A 85 3.05 -21.08 -3.91
N GLY A 86 1.80 -20.89 -3.45
CA GLY A 86 1.37 -21.24 -2.10
C GLY A 86 1.75 -20.21 -1.02
N PHE A 87 2.03 -18.95 -1.39
CA PHE A 87 2.16 -17.83 -0.45
C PHE A 87 0.91 -16.93 -0.46
N ARG A 88 0.73 -16.14 0.59
CA ARG A 88 -0.42 -15.25 0.78
C ARG A 88 -0.04 -13.81 0.39
N MET A 89 -0.67 -13.28 -0.64
CA MET A 89 -0.47 -11.89 -1.06
C MET A 89 -1.42 -10.95 -0.30
N THR A 90 -0.90 -9.83 0.22
CA THR A 90 -1.68 -8.85 0.99
C THR A 90 -2.19 -7.69 0.16
N GLY A 91 -1.49 -7.36 -0.90
CA GLY A 91 -1.79 -6.27 -1.82
C GLY A 91 -0.69 -6.12 -2.86
N ALA A 92 -0.90 -5.27 -3.84
CA ALA A 92 0.08 -4.90 -4.84
C ALA A 92 0.60 -3.48 -4.61
N MET A 93 1.84 -3.20 -5.01
CA MET A 93 2.46 -1.88 -4.97
C MET A 93 2.81 -1.45 -6.40
N LEU A 94 2.34 -0.26 -6.80
CA LEU A 94 2.65 0.34 -8.09
C LEU A 94 3.70 1.43 -7.95
N GLY A 95 4.80 1.31 -8.69
CA GLY A 95 5.74 2.40 -8.96
C GLY A 95 5.51 2.97 -10.37
N PHE A 96 5.78 4.27 -10.54
CA PHE A 96 5.65 4.91 -11.84
C PHE A 96 7.00 5.03 -12.56
N PRO A 97 7.06 4.74 -13.86
CA PRO A 97 8.24 5.03 -14.65
C PRO A 97 8.64 6.50 -14.55
N GLY A 98 9.94 6.78 -14.42
CA GLY A 98 10.49 8.13 -14.36
C GLY A 98 10.45 8.80 -12.99
N GLU A 99 10.05 8.11 -11.93
CA GLU A 99 10.27 8.58 -10.56
C GLU A 99 11.76 8.59 -10.25
N ASP A 100 12.28 9.73 -9.79
CA ASP A 100 13.69 9.96 -9.53
C ASP A 100 13.94 10.21 -8.04
N TYR A 101 14.39 9.17 -7.36
CA TYR A 101 14.71 9.18 -5.94
C TYR A 101 16.16 9.63 -5.62
N THR A 102 16.87 10.24 -6.58
CA THR A 102 18.25 10.71 -6.36
C THR A 102 18.33 11.75 -5.23
N THR A 103 17.37 12.68 -5.21
CA THR A 103 17.25 13.69 -4.15
C THR A 103 15.79 13.89 -3.75
N PRO A 104 15.49 14.42 -2.53
CA PRO A 104 14.12 14.79 -2.17
C PRO A 104 13.49 15.76 -3.17
N GLN A 105 14.29 16.65 -3.79
CA GLN A 105 13.80 17.64 -4.76
C GLN A 105 13.49 17.03 -6.13
N THR A 106 14.21 15.97 -6.55
CA THR A 106 13.90 15.29 -7.83
C THR A 106 12.64 14.47 -7.68
N ILE A 107 12.49 13.68 -6.60
CA ILE A 107 11.26 12.90 -6.39
C ILE A 107 10.04 13.80 -6.11
N GLN A 108 10.22 14.97 -5.49
CA GLN A 108 9.15 15.95 -5.35
C GLN A 108 8.54 16.38 -6.68
N LYS A 109 9.37 16.46 -7.74
CA LYS A 109 8.93 16.85 -9.08
C LYS A 109 8.40 15.67 -9.89
N THR A 110 8.96 14.48 -9.67
CA THR A 110 8.73 13.31 -10.52
C THR A 110 7.82 12.27 -9.89
N GLY A 111 7.51 12.36 -8.59
CA GLY A 111 6.79 11.34 -7.86
C GLY A 111 5.27 11.39 -8.05
N GLY A 112 4.65 10.24 -8.05
CA GLY A 112 3.20 10.06 -8.05
C GLY A 112 2.50 10.88 -9.13
N PHE A 113 1.41 11.54 -8.81
CA PHE A 113 0.64 12.40 -9.71
C PHE A 113 1.03 13.89 -9.61
N GLY A 114 2.19 14.21 -9.02
CA GLY A 114 2.64 15.59 -8.79
C GLY A 114 2.77 16.40 -10.07
N ASP A 115 3.47 15.88 -11.10
CA ASP A 115 3.66 16.56 -12.38
C ASP A 115 2.37 16.52 -13.23
N PRO A 116 1.72 17.67 -13.50
CA PRO A 116 0.52 17.74 -14.33
C PRO A 116 0.71 17.15 -15.74
N ALA A 117 1.91 17.25 -16.30
CA ALA A 117 2.20 16.75 -17.65
C ALA A 117 2.18 15.22 -17.74
N LEU A 118 2.45 14.51 -16.63
CA LEU A 118 2.51 13.05 -16.57
C LEU A 118 1.20 12.40 -16.07
N ARG A 119 0.24 13.19 -15.56
CA ARG A 119 -0.97 12.63 -14.93
C ARG A 119 -1.76 11.71 -15.85
N ALA A 120 -1.93 12.09 -17.11
CA ALA A 120 -2.69 11.27 -18.06
C ALA A 120 -2.03 9.90 -18.30
N GLU A 121 -0.72 9.86 -18.52
CA GLU A 121 0.05 8.63 -18.70
C GLU A 121 -0.01 7.76 -17.44
N ARG A 122 0.14 8.37 -16.25
CA ARG A 122 0.09 7.66 -14.96
C ARG A 122 -1.29 7.13 -14.63
N ILE A 123 -2.35 7.79 -15.06
CA ILE A 123 -3.72 7.23 -14.97
C ILE A 123 -3.86 5.99 -15.86
N GLU A 124 -3.29 5.97 -17.07
CA GLU A 124 -3.30 4.75 -17.90
C GLU A 124 -2.47 3.62 -17.25
N ARG A 125 -1.32 3.94 -16.66
CA ARG A 125 -0.53 2.96 -15.90
C ARG A 125 -1.28 2.45 -14.67
N LEU A 126 -2.00 3.31 -13.96
CA LEU A 126 -2.87 2.92 -12.85
C LEU A 126 -3.98 1.96 -13.31
N LYS A 127 -4.63 2.21 -14.44
CA LYS A 127 -5.66 1.31 -14.98
C LYS A 127 -5.10 -0.09 -15.21
N TRP A 128 -3.93 -0.20 -15.83
CA TRP A 128 -3.22 -1.47 -15.99
C TRP A 128 -2.94 -2.14 -14.65
N ALA A 129 -2.42 -1.40 -13.67
CA ALA A 129 -2.12 -1.95 -12.34
C ALA A 129 -3.38 -2.41 -11.59
N LEU A 130 -4.49 -1.69 -11.75
CA LEU A 130 -5.79 -2.09 -11.20
C LEU A 130 -6.27 -3.41 -11.81
N ASP A 131 -6.15 -3.58 -13.14
CA ASP A 131 -6.47 -4.85 -13.80
C ASP A 131 -5.57 -5.97 -13.30
N ARG A 132 -4.28 -5.72 -13.21
CA ARG A 132 -3.29 -6.66 -12.69
C ARG A 132 -3.60 -7.08 -11.24
N THR A 133 -4.00 -6.12 -10.40
CA THR A 133 -4.40 -6.36 -9.01
C THR A 133 -5.60 -7.33 -8.94
N VAL A 134 -6.60 -7.14 -9.81
CA VAL A 134 -7.76 -8.05 -9.93
C VAL A 134 -7.34 -9.44 -10.41
N GLU A 135 -6.47 -9.54 -11.42
CA GLU A 135 -5.94 -10.81 -11.93
C GLU A 135 -5.19 -11.61 -10.87
N LEU A 136 -4.43 -10.91 -10.02
CA LEU A 136 -3.76 -11.50 -8.85
C LEU A 136 -4.75 -11.95 -7.76
N GLY A 137 -6.02 -11.58 -7.86
CA GLY A 137 -7.05 -11.87 -6.86
C GLY A 137 -6.95 -10.98 -5.62
N LEU A 138 -6.36 -9.79 -5.76
CA LEU A 138 -6.16 -8.83 -4.70
C LEU A 138 -7.25 -7.74 -4.72
N THR A 139 -7.41 -7.06 -3.59
CA THR A 139 -8.37 -5.96 -3.41
C THR A 139 -7.71 -4.69 -2.93
N ASP A 140 -6.38 -4.66 -2.84
CA ASP A 140 -5.62 -3.52 -2.36
C ASP A 140 -4.46 -3.24 -3.31
N LEU A 141 -4.38 -2.00 -3.77
CA LEU A 141 -3.28 -1.46 -4.54
C LEU A 141 -2.71 -0.25 -3.79
N MET A 142 -1.39 -0.23 -3.62
CA MET A 142 -0.66 0.85 -2.98
C MET A 142 0.17 1.60 -4.01
N LEU A 143 0.35 2.89 -3.79
CA LEU A 143 1.23 3.75 -4.58
C LEU A 143 1.58 5.03 -3.82
N HIS A 144 2.63 5.72 -4.25
CA HIS A 144 2.87 7.09 -3.84
C HIS A 144 1.95 8.05 -4.61
N ALA A 145 1.18 8.88 -3.90
CA ALA A 145 0.34 9.91 -4.53
C ALA A 145 1.17 11.04 -5.17
N GLY A 146 2.42 11.17 -4.74
CA GLY A 146 3.29 12.33 -4.96
C GLY A 146 3.15 13.34 -3.83
N PHE A 147 3.99 14.35 -3.83
CA PHE A 147 3.95 15.42 -2.82
C PHE A 147 2.61 16.16 -2.88
N LEU A 148 1.87 16.13 -1.79
CA LEU A 148 0.60 16.85 -1.68
C LEU A 148 0.87 18.35 -1.55
N PRO A 149 0.27 19.20 -2.41
CA PRO A 149 0.41 20.64 -2.29
C PRO A 149 -0.27 21.17 -1.02
N GLU A 150 0.28 22.22 -0.43
CA GLU A 150 -0.33 22.93 0.69
C GLU A 150 -1.72 23.50 0.31
N LEU A 151 -2.51 23.88 1.31
CA LEU A 151 -3.93 24.23 1.13
C LEU A 151 -4.14 25.44 0.21
N ASP A 152 -3.20 26.37 0.17
CA ASP A 152 -3.22 27.59 -0.62
C ASP A 152 -2.47 27.47 -1.95
N ASP A 153 -1.89 26.31 -2.27
CA ASP A 153 -1.19 26.08 -3.53
C ASP A 153 -2.18 26.01 -4.70
N PRO A 154 -1.97 26.81 -5.76
CA PRO A 154 -2.86 26.81 -6.92
C PRO A 154 -2.91 25.48 -7.68
N GLY A 155 -1.90 24.63 -7.54
CA GLY A 155 -1.85 23.29 -8.16
C GLY A 155 -2.67 22.23 -7.42
N ARG A 156 -3.10 22.51 -6.19
CA ARG A 156 -3.78 21.54 -5.32
C ARG A 156 -5.06 20.99 -5.94
N SER A 157 -5.94 21.83 -6.48
CA SER A 157 -7.22 21.37 -7.04
C SER A 157 -7.01 20.35 -8.17
N GLY A 158 -6.08 20.62 -9.07
CA GLY A 158 -5.79 19.70 -10.18
C GLY A 158 -5.20 18.36 -9.74
N LEU A 159 -4.43 18.32 -8.64
CA LEU A 159 -3.99 17.05 -8.05
C LEU A 159 -5.18 16.33 -7.40
N LEU A 160 -6.00 17.00 -6.61
CA LEU A 160 -7.18 16.41 -5.99
C LEU A 160 -8.15 15.82 -7.03
N ASP A 161 -8.38 16.50 -8.15
CA ASP A 161 -9.18 15.96 -9.25
C ASP A 161 -8.59 14.66 -9.81
N THR A 162 -7.26 14.59 -9.92
CA THR A 162 -6.56 13.37 -10.37
C THR A 162 -6.68 12.23 -9.35
N LEU A 163 -6.52 12.53 -8.07
CA LEU A 163 -6.64 11.52 -7.00
C LEU A 163 -8.09 11.03 -6.85
N ALA A 164 -9.08 11.91 -7.04
CA ALA A 164 -10.49 11.54 -7.08
C ALA A 164 -10.78 10.57 -8.24
N LEU A 165 -10.27 10.88 -9.44
CA LEU A 165 -10.38 9.99 -10.61
C LEU A 165 -9.71 8.63 -10.32
N ALA A 166 -8.51 8.62 -9.75
CA ALA A 166 -7.81 7.39 -9.38
C ALA A 166 -8.64 6.55 -8.37
N GLY A 167 -9.23 7.20 -7.37
CA GLY A 167 -10.14 6.56 -6.41
C GLY A 167 -11.39 5.98 -7.06
N ASP A 168 -12.00 6.69 -8.01
CA ASP A 168 -13.18 6.21 -8.73
C ASP A 168 -12.87 5.01 -9.63
N LEU A 169 -11.72 5.02 -10.33
CA LEU A 169 -11.26 3.89 -11.13
C LEU A 169 -11.02 2.64 -10.26
N ALA A 170 -10.37 2.81 -9.13
CA ALA A 170 -10.15 1.72 -8.17
C ALA A 170 -11.47 1.18 -7.60
N ARG A 171 -12.39 2.07 -7.20
CA ARG A 171 -13.70 1.71 -6.66
C ARG A 171 -14.54 0.93 -7.68
N ALA A 172 -14.49 1.29 -8.95
CA ALA A 172 -15.20 0.57 -10.02
C ALA A 172 -14.75 -0.89 -10.17
N LYS A 173 -13.53 -1.23 -9.71
CA LYS A 173 -12.98 -2.59 -9.69
C LYS A 173 -13.03 -3.25 -8.30
N GLY A 174 -13.65 -2.61 -7.31
CA GLY A 174 -13.70 -3.11 -5.94
C GLY A 174 -12.36 -3.06 -5.21
N ILE A 175 -11.44 -2.19 -5.65
CA ILE A 175 -10.10 -2.04 -5.10
C ILE A 175 -10.05 -0.87 -4.11
N THR A 176 -9.41 -1.10 -2.96
CA THR A 176 -8.91 -0.06 -2.06
C THR A 176 -7.59 0.47 -2.63
N LEU A 177 -7.52 1.77 -2.89
CA LEU A 177 -6.29 2.44 -3.30
C LEU A 177 -5.68 3.10 -2.06
N ALA A 178 -4.49 2.68 -1.68
CA ALA A 178 -3.82 3.18 -0.49
C ALA A 178 -2.58 4.02 -0.86
N PHE A 179 -2.56 5.26 -0.36
CA PHE A 179 -1.43 6.16 -0.53
C PHE A 179 -0.37 5.87 0.51
N GLU A 180 0.87 5.68 0.06
CA GLU A 180 1.99 5.47 0.97
C GLU A 180 2.42 6.79 1.60
N THR A 181 2.62 6.76 2.94
CA THR A 181 3.08 7.92 3.70
C THR A 181 4.56 8.21 3.47
N GLY A 182 4.94 9.48 3.69
CA GLY A 182 6.31 9.93 3.74
C GLY A 182 6.56 11.26 3.07
N GLN A 183 5.87 11.57 1.99
CA GLN A 183 6.08 12.77 1.18
C GLN A 183 5.32 14.00 1.68
N GLU A 184 4.48 13.84 2.67
CA GLU A 184 3.65 14.90 3.28
C GLU A 184 3.52 14.69 4.79
N THR A 185 3.08 15.74 5.48
CA THR A 185 2.73 15.63 6.90
C THR A 185 1.43 14.84 7.08
N ALA A 186 1.29 14.17 8.23
CA ALA A 186 0.06 13.45 8.56
C ALA A 186 -1.19 14.36 8.54
N GLN A 187 -1.04 15.62 8.95
CA GLN A 187 -2.13 16.60 8.93
C GLN A 187 -2.59 16.93 7.50
N LEU A 188 -1.62 17.11 6.58
CA LEU A 188 -1.94 17.41 5.19
C LEU A 188 -2.59 16.19 4.50
N LEU A 189 -2.10 14.97 4.77
CA LEU A 189 -2.70 13.73 4.27
C LEU A 189 -4.13 13.55 4.82
N ARG A 190 -4.33 13.73 6.13
CA ARG A 190 -5.67 13.68 6.74
C ARG A 190 -6.62 14.65 6.06
N ARG A 191 -6.20 15.91 5.91
CA ARG A 191 -7.00 16.94 5.24
C ARG A 191 -7.31 16.57 3.79
N THR A 192 -6.34 16.00 3.08
CA THR A 192 -6.53 15.56 1.69
C THR A 192 -7.56 14.45 1.57
N LEU A 193 -7.52 13.45 2.43
CA LEU A 193 -8.54 12.40 2.47
C LEU A 193 -9.93 12.94 2.83
N ASP A 194 -10.01 13.91 3.74
CA ASP A 194 -11.27 14.59 4.10
C ASP A 194 -11.85 15.39 2.94
N ASP A 195 -11.01 16.05 2.14
CA ASP A 195 -11.42 16.80 0.95
C ASP A 195 -11.92 15.86 -0.16
N LEU A 196 -11.25 14.72 -0.39
CA LEU A 196 -11.57 13.71 -1.40
C LEU A 196 -12.85 12.93 -1.09
N LYS A 197 -13.17 12.69 0.18
CA LYS A 197 -14.38 11.99 0.65
C LYS A 197 -14.63 10.63 -0.01
N SER A 198 -13.58 9.95 -0.40
CA SER A 198 -13.66 8.66 -1.09
C SER A 198 -13.38 7.50 -0.13
N PRO A 199 -14.36 6.61 0.12
CA PRO A 199 -14.24 5.59 1.18
C PRO A 199 -13.19 4.52 0.88
N ASN A 200 -12.82 4.33 -0.38
CA ASN A 200 -11.81 3.36 -0.82
C ASN A 200 -10.41 3.97 -0.98
N LEU A 201 -10.24 5.27 -0.72
CA LEU A 201 -8.92 5.87 -0.56
C LEU A 201 -8.47 5.68 0.89
N LYS A 202 -7.33 5.03 1.05
CA LYS A 202 -6.78 4.63 2.34
C LYS A 202 -5.29 4.91 2.40
N ILE A 203 -4.62 4.43 3.42
CA ILE A 203 -3.22 4.69 3.70
C ILE A 203 -2.46 3.37 3.76
N ASN A 204 -1.35 3.29 3.04
CA ASN A 204 -0.25 2.40 3.32
C ASN A 204 0.73 3.16 4.22
N PHE A 205 0.83 2.76 5.48
CA PHE A 205 1.60 3.54 6.45
C PHE A 205 3.02 3.03 6.55
N ASP A 206 3.97 3.86 6.12
CA ASP A 206 5.41 3.65 6.32
C ASP A 206 5.94 4.70 7.31
N PRO A 207 6.39 4.29 8.52
CA PRO A 207 6.91 5.19 9.52
C PRO A 207 8.28 5.78 9.16
N ALA A 208 9.11 5.00 8.45
CA ALA A 208 10.46 5.41 8.10
C ALA A 208 10.47 6.47 7.00
N ASN A 209 9.57 6.36 6.03
CA ASN A 209 9.45 7.37 4.98
C ASN A 209 9.16 8.76 5.58
N MET A 210 8.34 8.85 6.62
CA MET A 210 8.12 10.12 7.33
C MET A 210 9.41 10.71 7.92
N LEU A 211 10.32 9.85 8.40
CA LEU A 211 11.64 10.30 8.89
C LEU A 211 12.57 10.66 7.74
N LEU A 212 12.62 9.84 6.69
CA LEU A 212 13.47 10.06 5.51
C LEU A 212 13.18 11.41 4.83
N TYR A 213 11.91 11.81 4.76
CA TYR A 213 11.46 13.08 4.19
C TYR A 213 11.35 14.22 5.21
N ASP A 214 11.61 13.96 6.51
CA ASP A 214 11.46 14.93 7.62
C ASP A 214 10.04 15.51 7.76
N MET A 215 9.01 14.64 7.60
CA MET A 215 7.60 15.03 7.57
C MET A 215 6.84 14.80 8.89
N GLY A 216 7.54 14.65 10.00
CA GLY A 216 6.93 14.62 11.32
C GLY A 216 7.26 13.38 12.16
N ASP A 217 6.48 13.17 13.22
CA ASP A 217 6.60 12.03 14.13
C ASP A 217 5.66 10.90 13.68
N PRO A 218 6.18 9.72 13.31
CA PRO A 218 5.37 8.60 12.84
C PRO A 218 4.42 8.06 13.91
N ILE A 219 4.75 8.16 15.20
CA ILE A 219 3.87 7.70 16.28
C ILE A 219 2.63 8.60 16.39
N GLU A 220 2.80 9.91 16.34
CA GLU A 220 1.68 10.86 16.35
C GLU A 220 0.87 10.76 15.04
N ALA A 221 1.53 10.47 13.92
CA ALA A 221 0.86 10.24 12.65
C ALA A 221 -0.07 9.01 12.69
N VAL A 222 0.37 7.89 13.28
CA VAL A 222 -0.50 6.70 13.46
C VAL A 222 -1.75 7.05 14.26
N LYS A 223 -1.62 7.84 15.33
CA LYS A 223 -2.79 8.24 16.15
C LYS A 223 -3.81 9.06 15.35
N LEU A 224 -3.32 9.94 14.47
CA LEU A 224 -4.15 10.79 13.63
C LEU A 224 -4.80 10.04 12.47
N LEU A 225 -4.04 9.15 11.83
CA LEU A 225 -4.42 8.49 10.58
C LEU A 225 -5.00 7.09 10.79
N GLY A 226 -4.92 6.56 12.01
CA GLY A 226 -5.26 5.16 12.35
C GLY A 226 -6.52 4.60 11.70
N PRO A 227 -7.66 5.31 11.68
CA PRO A 227 -8.90 4.82 11.06
C PRO A 227 -8.81 4.56 9.56
N ASP A 228 -7.83 5.14 8.89
CA ASP A 228 -7.63 5.01 7.44
C ASP A 228 -6.39 4.20 7.08
N ILE A 229 -5.63 3.69 8.05
CA ILE A 229 -4.48 2.80 7.79
C ILE A 229 -5.01 1.44 7.34
N ARG A 230 -4.74 1.11 6.08
CA ARG A 230 -5.15 -0.14 5.43
C ARG A 230 -4.06 -1.20 5.46
N SER A 231 -2.82 -0.78 5.23
CA SER A 231 -1.63 -1.62 5.24
C SER A 231 -0.47 -0.89 5.90
N VAL A 232 0.55 -1.63 6.29
CA VAL A 232 1.69 -1.10 7.04
C VAL A 232 2.98 -1.68 6.46
N HIS A 233 3.89 -0.79 6.06
CA HIS A 233 5.29 -1.15 5.93
C HIS A 233 5.98 -0.99 7.27
N VAL A 234 6.83 -1.95 7.63
CA VAL A 234 7.67 -1.85 8.80
C VAL A 234 9.10 -1.67 8.33
N LYS A 235 9.57 -0.45 8.45
CA LYS A 235 10.85 0.05 7.99
C LYS A 235 11.42 0.99 9.04
N ASP A 236 12.73 1.18 9.11
CA ASP A 236 13.36 2.08 10.08
C ASP A 236 14.35 3.02 9.42
N ALA A 237 14.46 4.21 9.98
CA ALA A 237 15.31 5.25 9.44
C ALA A 237 15.78 6.23 10.52
N ARG A 238 16.82 6.99 10.19
CA ARG A 238 17.24 8.19 10.91
C ARG A 238 16.91 9.44 10.12
N ARG A 239 16.55 10.50 10.81
CA ARG A 239 16.24 11.79 10.17
C ARG A 239 17.47 12.37 9.46
N PRO A 240 17.26 13.23 8.44
CA PRO A 240 18.34 13.91 7.77
C PRO A 240 19.11 14.83 8.75
N LYS A 241 20.43 14.79 8.67
CA LYS A 241 21.32 15.70 9.44
C LYS A 241 21.25 17.14 8.93
N THR A 242 20.85 17.31 7.68
CA THR A 242 20.74 18.62 7.02
C THR A 242 19.35 18.71 6.40
N LYS A 243 18.63 19.78 6.69
CA LYS A 243 17.30 20.01 6.11
C LYS A 243 17.33 19.98 4.58
N GLY A 244 16.39 19.25 3.99
CA GLY A 244 16.26 19.12 2.53
C GLY A 244 17.19 18.07 1.89
N THR A 245 17.90 17.28 2.71
CA THR A 245 18.59 16.07 2.25
C THR A 245 17.83 14.83 2.68
N TRP A 246 18.19 13.66 2.15
CA TRP A 246 17.64 12.40 2.61
C TRP A 246 18.04 12.09 4.07
N GLY A 247 17.11 11.50 4.80
CA GLY A 247 17.43 10.68 5.96
C GLY A 247 18.22 9.43 5.57
N GLU A 248 18.52 8.60 6.53
CA GLU A 248 19.26 7.36 6.35
C GLU A 248 18.37 6.16 6.71
N GLU A 249 18.02 5.32 5.71
CA GLU A 249 17.37 4.04 6.00
C GLU A 249 18.36 3.07 6.64
N VAL A 250 17.96 2.44 7.74
CA VAL A 250 18.78 1.52 8.53
C VAL A 250 18.03 0.21 8.79
N PRO A 251 18.74 -0.88 9.20
CA PRO A 251 18.07 -2.10 9.62
C PRO A 251 17.04 -1.86 10.73
N LEU A 252 15.97 -2.64 10.73
CA LEU A 252 14.86 -2.49 11.66
C LEU A 252 15.34 -2.57 13.13
N GLY A 253 15.00 -1.55 13.91
CA GLY A 253 15.41 -1.40 15.31
C GLY A 253 16.71 -0.61 15.52
N GLU A 254 17.37 -0.17 14.45
CA GLU A 254 18.60 0.64 14.52
C GLU A 254 18.36 2.15 14.25
N GLY A 255 17.10 2.51 13.93
CA GLY A 255 16.68 3.87 13.60
C GLY A 255 15.97 4.62 14.72
N GLU A 256 15.16 5.58 14.31
CA GLU A 256 14.47 6.53 15.20
C GLU A 256 12.94 6.31 15.22
N VAL A 257 12.40 5.31 14.50
CA VAL A 257 10.96 5.01 14.49
C VAL A 257 10.46 4.54 15.84
N ASN A 258 11.28 3.85 16.63
CA ASN A 258 10.87 3.14 17.85
C ASN A 258 9.81 2.06 17.56
N ILE A 259 10.26 0.99 16.93
CA ILE A 259 9.41 -0.08 16.36
C ILE A 259 8.46 -0.70 17.39
N GLU A 260 8.90 -0.89 18.64
CA GLU A 260 8.03 -1.41 19.69
C GLU A 260 6.85 -0.48 19.96
N LYS A 261 7.13 0.82 20.17
CA LYS A 261 6.08 1.84 20.38
C LYS A 261 5.18 1.99 19.15
N PHE A 262 5.75 1.87 17.96
CA PHE A 262 4.99 1.90 16.70
C PHE A 262 3.97 0.76 16.64
N VAL A 263 4.38 -0.48 16.88
CA VAL A 263 3.48 -1.65 16.91
C VAL A 263 2.42 -1.52 18.01
N GLN A 264 2.80 -1.06 19.21
CA GLN A 264 1.85 -0.80 20.31
C GLN A 264 0.82 0.28 19.92
N THR A 265 1.26 1.33 19.22
CA THR A 265 0.35 2.40 18.77
C THR A 265 -0.61 1.89 17.69
N LEU A 266 -0.15 1.09 16.73
CA LEU A 266 -1.02 0.42 15.76
C LEU A 266 -2.10 -0.44 16.44
N LYS A 267 -1.72 -1.23 17.46
CA LYS A 267 -2.68 -1.98 18.29
C LYS A 267 -3.70 -1.05 18.94
N SER A 268 -3.26 0.08 19.49
CA SER A 268 -4.12 1.03 20.21
C SER A 268 -5.14 1.74 19.34
N VAL A 269 -4.85 1.94 18.04
CA VAL A 269 -5.79 2.51 17.06
C VAL A 269 -6.64 1.44 16.35
N GLY A 270 -6.53 0.18 16.77
CA GLY A 270 -7.35 -0.93 16.26
C GLY A 270 -6.90 -1.49 14.91
N HIS A 271 -5.66 -1.24 14.48
CA HIS A 271 -5.14 -1.88 13.27
C HIS A 271 -5.09 -3.40 13.44
N GLN A 272 -5.51 -4.15 12.42
CA GLN A 272 -5.58 -5.62 12.42
C GLN A 272 -4.83 -6.24 11.23
N GLY A 273 -4.27 -5.40 10.36
CA GLY A 273 -3.59 -5.84 9.14
C GLY A 273 -2.22 -6.47 9.41
N PRO A 274 -1.60 -7.06 8.37
CA PRO A 274 -0.26 -7.59 8.44
C PRO A 274 0.78 -6.47 8.65
N LEU A 275 1.93 -6.86 9.20
CA LEU A 275 3.13 -6.06 9.28
C LEU A 275 4.10 -6.54 8.20
N VAL A 276 4.30 -5.73 7.16
CA VAL A 276 5.11 -6.09 5.99
C VAL A 276 6.46 -5.39 6.09
N VAL A 277 7.53 -6.16 6.29
CA VAL A 277 8.88 -5.59 6.39
C VAL A 277 9.32 -5.09 5.03
N GLU A 278 9.79 -3.84 5.00
CA GLU A 278 10.39 -3.23 3.83
C GLU A 278 11.87 -2.89 4.10
N ARG A 279 12.73 -3.13 3.09
CA ARG A 279 14.15 -2.81 3.10
C ARG A 279 14.61 -2.49 1.68
N GLU A 280 15.14 -1.28 1.45
CA GLU A 280 15.48 -0.83 0.09
C GLU A 280 16.97 -0.52 -0.10
N VAL A 281 17.75 -0.42 0.98
CA VAL A 281 19.19 -0.15 0.94
C VAL A 281 19.98 -1.44 1.02
N GLY A 282 21.05 -1.54 0.26
CA GLY A 282 21.95 -2.68 0.21
C GLY A 282 21.68 -3.63 -0.95
N ASP A 283 22.60 -4.58 -1.14
CA ASP A 283 22.42 -5.68 -2.09
C ASP A 283 21.43 -6.74 -1.60
N GLN A 284 21.06 -7.67 -2.44
CA GLN A 284 20.08 -8.71 -2.13
C GLN A 284 20.43 -9.50 -0.85
N GLN A 285 21.72 -9.84 -0.67
CA GLN A 285 22.14 -10.61 0.50
C GLN A 285 22.14 -9.79 1.78
N GLU A 286 22.46 -8.50 1.69
CA GLU A 286 22.36 -7.57 2.82
C GLU A 286 20.90 -7.39 3.22
N ARG A 287 20.01 -7.14 2.25
CA ARG A 287 18.57 -7.01 2.49
C ARG A 287 17.96 -8.27 3.11
N LEU A 288 18.31 -9.45 2.63
CA LEU A 288 17.84 -10.72 3.20
C LEU A 288 18.26 -10.87 4.68
N ARG A 289 19.52 -10.52 5.01
CA ARG A 289 19.98 -10.55 6.41
C ARG A 289 19.23 -9.56 7.30
N ASP A 290 19.02 -8.34 6.79
CA ASP A 290 18.36 -7.27 7.53
C ASP A 290 16.86 -7.58 7.72
N VAL A 291 16.19 -8.08 6.69
CA VAL A 291 14.78 -8.54 6.78
C VAL A 291 14.64 -9.68 7.77
N ALA A 292 15.55 -10.67 7.76
CA ALA A 292 15.53 -11.78 8.72
C ALA A 292 15.62 -11.27 10.17
N LYS A 293 16.56 -10.37 10.47
CA LYS A 293 16.69 -9.73 11.80
C LYS A 293 15.46 -8.92 12.16
N GLY A 294 14.90 -8.18 11.20
CA GLY A 294 13.67 -7.40 11.39
C GLY A 294 12.47 -8.28 11.76
N LEU A 295 12.29 -9.39 11.07
CA LEU A 295 11.25 -10.38 11.39
C LEU A 295 11.44 -10.99 12.79
N GLU A 296 12.67 -11.29 13.19
CA GLU A 296 12.98 -11.75 14.54
C GLU A 296 12.64 -10.70 15.61
N LEU A 297 12.96 -9.43 15.36
CA LEU A 297 12.59 -8.33 16.25
C LEU A 297 11.06 -8.24 16.39
N LEU A 298 10.32 -8.27 15.28
CA LEU A 298 8.86 -8.20 15.31
C LEU A 298 8.25 -9.41 16.03
N ARG A 299 8.75 -10.63 15.82
CA ARG A 299 8.31 -11.82 16.56
C ARG A 299 8.45 -11.63 18.07
N ARG A 300 9.56 -11.06 18.54
CA ARG A 300 9.77 -10.74 19.97
C ARG A 300 8.79 -9.71 20.50
N ILE A 301 8.59 -8.60 19.75
CA ILE A 301 7.64 -7.53 20.15
C ILE A 301 6.19 -8.05 20.19
N LEU A 302 5.83 -8.99 19.33
CA LEU A 302 4.47 -9.54 19.28
C LEU A 302 4.22 -10.60 20.34
N ALA A 303 5.29 -11.26 20.83
CA ALA A 303 5.22 -12.29 21.88
C ALA A 303 5.19 -11.72 23.29
N GLY A 304 5.68 -10.50 23.52
CA GLY A 304 5.68 -9.80 24.83
C GLY A 304 4.52 -8.87 24.98
#